data_a66a37bfcc356a7b39911ddcd4f2678a
#
_entry.id   a66a37bfcc356a7b39911ddcd4f2678a
#
_cell.length_a   1.000
_cell.length_b   1.000
_cell.length_c   1.000
_cell.angle_alpha   90.00
_cell.angle_beta   90.00
_cell.angle_gamma   90.00
#
_symmetry.space_group_name_H-M   'P 1'
#
loop_
_entity.id
_entity.type
_entity.pdbx_description
1 polymer ?
#
loop_
_entity_poly.entity_id
_entity_poly.type
_entity_poly.pdbx_seq_one_letter_code
_entity_poly.pdbx_strand_id
1 'polypeptide(L)' 'METGNEAAAAILVQTIFLKDGHLQGLLGEQANKSPIAAAAYLKPYYQAVLAMVRGEADGNA' A
#
# COMPACT_ATOMS: atom_id res chain seq x y z
N MET A 1 10.55 16.72 -4.08
CA MET A 1 10.01 15.88 -5.15
C MET A 1 9.09 14.84 -4.58
N GLU A 2 7.98 14.66 -5.22
CA GLU A 2 7.01 13.69 -4.76
C GLU A 2 7.45 12.26 -5.00
N THR A 3 8.32 12.08 -5.96
CA THR A 3 8.74 10.74 -6.35
C THR A 3 9.34 9.96 -5.19
N GLY A 4 10.11 10.64 -4.34
CA GLY A 4 10.72 9.97 -3.20
C GLY A 4 9.68 9.45 -2.22
N ASN A 5 8.64 10.24 -1.98
CA ASN A 5 7.58 9.81 -1.06
C ASN A 5 6.80 8.65 -1.63
N GLU A 6 6.55 8.67 -2.94
CA GLU A 6 5.81 7.59 -3.57
C GLU A 6 6.60 6.29 -3.54
N ALA A 7 7.89 6.35 -3.80
CA ALA A 7 8.73 5.17 -3.75
C ALA A 7 8.80 4.61 -2.33
N ALA A 8 8.94 5.49 -1.34
CA ALA A 8 8.98 5.04 0.05
C ALA A 8 7.66 4.39 0.44
N ALA A 9 6.54 4.96 0.02
CA ALA A 9 5.23 4.38 0.34
C ALA A 9 5.08 3.00 -0.28
N ALA A 10 5.51 2.84 -1.53
CA ALA A 10 5.41 1.54 -2.20
C ALA A 10 6.22 0.48 -1.46
N ILE A 11 7.42 0.84 -1.02
CA ILE A 11 8.27 -0.10 -0.29
C ILE A 11 7.63 -0.47 1.04
N LEU A 12 7.03 0.49 1.73
CA LEU A 12 6.38 0.22 3.02
C LEU A 12 5.17 -0.67 2.85
N VAL A 13 4.36 -0.45 1.81
CA VAL A 13 3.22 -1.32 1.54
C VAL A 13 3.71 -2.75 1.28
N GLN A 14 4.75 -2.89 0.48
CA GLN A 14 5.31 -4.20 0.20
C GLN A 14 5.78 -4.87 1.49
N THR A 15 6.46 -4.11 2.36
CA THR A 15 6.95 -4.64 3.62
C THR A 15 5.81 -5.13 4.50
N ILE A 16 4.74 -4.33 4.60
CA ILE A 16 3.58 -4.72 5.40
C ILE A 16 3.01 -6.03 4.89
N PHE A 17 2.83 -6.15 3.58
CA PHE A 17 2.24 -7.36 3.01
C PHE A 17 3.16 -8.57 3.14
N LEU A 18 4.47 -8.37 3.07
CA LEU A 18 5.39 -9.48 3.23
C LEU A 18 5.41 -10.02 4.65
N LYS A 19 5.13 -9.16 5.62
CA LYS A 19 5.15 -9.58 7.01
C LYS A 19 3.81 -10.11 7.52
N ASP A 20 2.74 -9.83 6.82
CA ASP A 20 1.42 -10.24 7.26
C ASP A 20 0.87 -11.31 6.32
N GLY A 21 0.92 -12.57 6.77
CA GLY A 21 0.47 -13.67 5.94
C GLY A 21 -1.00 -13.59 5.57
N HIS A 22 -1.82 -13.02 6.44
CA HIS A 22 -3.24 -12.87 6.16
C HIS A 22 -3.45 -11.90 4.98
N LEU A 23 -2.77 -10.78 5.00
CA LEU A 23 -2.87 -9.81 3.91
C LEU A 23 -2.33 -10.39 2.61
N GLN A 24 -1.24 -11.18 2.68
CA GLN A 24 -0.73 -11.83 1.50
C GLN A 24 -1.77 -12.76 0.88
N GLY A 25 -2.46 -13.51 1.72
CA GLY A 25 -3.48 -14.42 1.24
C GLY A 25 -4.62 -13.69 0.55
N LEU A 26 -5.07 -12.59 1.17
CA LEU A 26 -6.15 -11.81 0.59
C LEU A 26 -5.73 -11.18 -0.75
N LEU A 27 -4.50 -10.67 -0.80
CA LEU A 27 -4.00 -10.09 -2.03
C LEU A 27 -3.89 -11.16 -3.12
N GLY A 28 -3.44 -12.35 -2.76
CA GLY A 28 -3.34 -13.44 -3.70
C GLY A 28 -4.68 -13.82 -4.29
N GLU A 29 -5.74 -13.80 -3.47
CA GLU A 29 -7.08 -14.08 -3.96
C GLU A 29 -7.51 -13.04 -4.99
N GLN A 30 -7.21 -11.77 -4.75
CA GLN A 30 -7.54 -10.74 -5.72
C GLN A 30 -6.72 -10.88 -6.99
N ALA A 31 -5.43 -11.21 -6.85
CA ALA A 31 -4.57 -11.39 -8.01
C ALA A 31 -5.04 -12.56 -8.88
N ASN A 32 -5.61 -13.58 -8.27
CA ASN A 32 -6.16 -14.70 -9.03
C ASN A 32 -7.34 -14.27 -9.89
N LYS A 33 -8.05 -13.22 -9.48
CA LYS A 33 -9.16 -12.71 -10.28
C LYS A 33 -8.65 -11.90 -11.46
N SER A 34 -7.76 -10.97 -11.22
CA SER A 34 -7.13 -10.19 -12.27
C SER A 34 -6.07 -9.29 -11.67
N PRO A 35 -5.09 -8.84 -12.47
CA PRO A 35 -4.13 -7.85 -11.99
C PRO A 35 -4.79 -6.54 -11.56
N ILE A 36 -5.89 -6.19 -12.22
CA ILE A 36 -6.59 -4.95 -11.85
C ILE A 36 -7.24 -5.09 -10.48
N ALA A 37 -7.80 -6.25 -10.17
CA ALA A 37 -8.38 -6.48 -8.85
C ALA A 37 -7.32 -6.39 -7.77
N ALA A 38 -6.13 -6.94 -8.02
CA ALA A 38 -5.03 -6.84 -7.07
C ALA A 38 -4.62 -5.40 -6.85
N ALA A 39 -4.51 -4.63 -7.94
CA ALA A 39 -4.13 -3.23 -7.82
C ALA A 39 -5.17 -2.44 -7.03
N ALA A 40 -6.45 -2.71 -7.30
CA ALA A 40 -7.53 -2.03 -6.57
C ALA A 40 -7.48 -2.37 -5.08
N TYR A 41 -7.12 -3.60 -4.74
CA TYR A 41 -7.03 -4.00 -3.35
C TYR A 41 -5.89 -3.25 -2.64
N LEU A 42 -4.78 -3.02 -3.34
CA LEU A 42 -3.63 -2.33 -2.75
C LEU A 42 -3.83 -0.82 -2.62
N LYS A 43 -4.69 -0.25 -3.44
CA LYS A 43 -4.80 1.20 -3.54
C LYS A 43 -5.05 1.90 -2.20
N PRO A 44 -6.03 1.48 -1.38
CA PRO A 44 -6.26 2.17 -0.12
C PRO A 44 -5.07 2.06 0.83
N TYR A 45 -4.36 0.94 0.81
CA TYR A 45 -3.18 0.79 1.66
C TYR A 45 -2.07 1.73 1.20
N TYR A 46 -1.86 1.80 -0.11
CA TYR A 46 -0.85 2.68 -0.65
C TYR A 46 -1.16 4.14 -0.32
N GLN A 47 -2.40 4.53 -0.48
CA GLN A 47 -2.79 5.93 -0.21
C GLN A 47 -2.63 6.28 1.26
N ALA A 48 -2.99 5.35 2.16
CA ALA A 48 -2.84 5.59 3.58
C ALA A 48 -1.36 5.73 3.97
N VAL A 49 -0.52 4.86 3.44
CA VAL A 49 0.91 4.92 3.74
C VAL A 49 1.53 6.18 3.14
N LEU A 50 1.11 6.53 1.93
CA LEU A 50 1.64 7.72 1.27
C LEU A 50 1.31 8.97 2.10
N ALA A 51 0.10 9.06 2.62
CA ALA A 51 -0.29 10.17 3.47
C ALA A 51 0.58 10.23 4.72
N MET A 52 0.88 9.08 5.31
CA MET A 52 1.76 9.03 6.47
C MET A 52 3.15 9.53 6.15
N VAL A 53 3.69 9.07 5.02
CA VAL A 53 5.05 9.45 4.63
C VAL A 53 5.14 10.95 4.40
N ARG A 54 4.08 11.53 3.85
CA ARG A 54 4.03 12.97 3.64
C ARG A 54 3.75 13.76 4.91
N GLY A 55 3.35 13.08 5.97
CA GLY A 55 2.96 13.75 7.20
C GLY A 55 1.55 14.28 7.20
N GLU A 56 0.76 13.92 6.20
CA GLU A 56 -0.60 14.43 6.08
C GLU A 56 -1.57 13.80 7.05
N ALA A 57 -1.35 12.53 7.36
CA ALA A 57 -2.30 11.78 8.16
C ALA A 57 -2.39 12.29 9.58
N ASP A 58 -1.26 12.69 10.16
CA ASP A 58 -1.33 13.20 11.51
C ASP A 58 -0.85 14.58 11.51
N GLY A 59 -0.40 15.03 10.41
CA GLY A 59 0.06 16.36 10.37
C GLY A 59 -0.98 17.31 10.65
N ASN A 60 -2.01 16.99 10.40
CA ASN A 60 -2.88 17.70 10.66
C ASN A 60 -3.17 17.77 11.84
N ALA A 61 -2.76 17.03 12.27
CA ALA A 61 -3.01 17.16 13.63
C ALA A 61 -2.54 18.42 14.03
#